data_969af06ef9ea93182250a5f36d820d99
#
_entry.id   969af06ef9ea93182250a5f36d820d99
#
_cell.length_a   1.000
_cell.length_b   1.000
_cell.length_c   1.000
_cell.angle_alpha   90.00
_cell.angle_beta   90.00
_cell.angle_gamma   90.00
#
_symmetry.space_group_name_H-M   'P 1'
#
loop_
_entity.id
_entity.type
_entity.pdbx_description
1 polymer ?
#
loop_
_entity_poly.entity_id
_entity_poly.type
_entity_poly.pdbx_seq_one_letter_code
_entity_poly.pdbx_strand_id
1 'polypeptide(L)'
;MHRELGEEGTSRRRFLKAGLAGLAASAWAEEMVRLPFDNGERPLVKYPQKRPLIRHTARPPQLETPFSVYQESLLTPNDAFFVRYHLAGSPPPQSVLNPETFRLQVRGSVQTPQTWSLETLKEKFESVEVVAVNQCSGNSRGFFQPQIPGGQSGHGNMGCARWRGVRLADVLKASNLLPQSKQVLFDGL
;
A
#
# COMPACT_ATOMS: atom_id res chain seq x y z
N MET A 1 55.04 -29.42 51.39
CA MET A 1 55.18 -29.40 49.97
C MET A 1 53.77 -29.49 49.36
N HIS A 2 53.04 -28.33 49.38
CA HIS A 2 51.69 -28.21 48.88
C HIS A 2 51.75 -27.43 47.57
N ARG A 3 51.27 -28.06 46.50
CA ARG A 3 51.07 -27.42 45.18
C ARG A 3 49.62 -26.88 45.13
N GLU A 4 49.46 -25.57 45.07
CA GLU A 4 48.19 -24.94 44.78
C GLU A 4 47.93 -25.01 43.24
N LEU A 5 46.79 -25.57 42.89
CA LEU A 5 46.27 -25.53 41.53
C LEU A 5 45.39 -24.27 41.42
N GLY A 6 45.86 -23.33 40.66
CA GLY A 6 45.08 -22.15 40.33
C GLY A 6 43.98 -22.45 39.32
N GLU A 7 42.71 -22.32 39.72
CA GLU A 7 41.58 -22.32 38.82
C GLU A 7 41.47 -20.97 38.10
N GLU A 8 41.79 -20.93 36.83
CA GLU A 8 41.44 -19.78 35.97
C GLU A 8 39.94 -19.81 35.63
N GLY A 9 39.15 -19.14 36.46
CA GLY A 9 37.76 -18.86 36.20
C GLY A 9 37.60 -17.90 35.04
N THR A 10 37.25 -18.40 33.89
CA THR A 10 36.85 -17.57 32.73
C THR A 10 35.61 -16.76 33.09
N SER A 11 35.81 -15.44 33.33
CA SER A 11 34.79 -14.55 33.79
C SER A 11 33.62 -14.47 32.79
N ARG A 12 32.40 -14.79 33.26
CA ARG A 12 31.14 -14.63 32.51
C ARG A 12 30.96 -13.24 31.85
N ARG A 13 31.65 -12.22 32.40
CA ARG A 13 31.69 -10.87 31.82
C ARG A 13 32.48 -10.79 30.51
N ARG A 14 33.51 -11.63 30.31
CA ARG A 14 34.25 -11.70 29.04
C ARG A 14 33.44 -12.35 27.95
N PHE A 15 32.64 -13.37 28.29
CA PHE A 15 31.75 -14.04 27.35
C PHE A 15 30.63 -13.12 26.86
N LEU A 16 30.05 -12.31 27.75
CA LEU A 16 29.02 -11.30 27.39
C LEU A 16 29.58 -10.17 26.54
N LYS A 17 30.85 -9.76 26.74
CA LYS A 17 31.49 -8.75 25.91
C LYS A 17 31.86 -9.27 24.51
N ALA A 18 32.21 -10.53 24.37
CA ALA A 18 32.48 -11.17 23.08
C ALA A 18 31.20 -11.45 22.29
N GLY A 19 30.08 -11.78 23.00
CA GLY A 19 28.76 -11.98 22.37
C GLY A 19 28.09 -10.70 21.87
N LEU A 20 28.41 -9.54 22.44
CA LEU A 20 27.88 -8.24 22.02
C LEU A 20 28.62 -7.64 20.82
N ALA A 21 29.86 -8.07 20.56
CA ALA A 21 30.62 -7.59 19.40
C ALA A 21 30.27 -8.33 18.09
N GLY A 22 29.53 -9.43 18.16
CA GLY A 22 29.11 -10.23 16.99
C GLY A 22 27.73 -9.90 16.42
N LEU A 23 26.94 -9.07 17.08
CA LEU A 23 25.65 -8.57 16.63
C LEU A 23 25.74 -7.09 16.24
N ALA A 24 26.78 -6.69 15.53
CA ALA A 24 26.68 -5.59 14.59
C ALA A 24 25.80 -6.13 13.44
N ALA A 25 24.50 -6.27 13.68
CA ALA A 25 23.54 -6.28 12.59
C ALA A 25 23.91 -5.05 11.76
N SER A 26 24.31 -5.27 10.51
CA SER A 26 24.40 -4.22 9.52
C SER A 26 22.98 -3.63 9.45
N ALA A 27 22.72 -2.63 10.28
CA ALA A 27 21.59 -1.75 10.12
C ALA A 27 21.83 -1.13 8.74
N TRP A 28 21.18 -1.67 7.73
CA TRP A 28 21.11 -1.06 6.42
C TRP A 28 20.55 0.33 6.70
N ALA A 29 21.37 1.34 6.57
CA ALA A 29 20.93 2.71 6.75
C ALA A 29 19.76 2.87 5.76
N GLU A 30 18.54 3.05 6.28
CA GLU A 30 17.40 3.35 5.42
C GLU A 30 17.74 4.62 4.66
N GLU A 31 17.63 4.56 3.33
CA GLU A 31 17.82 5.74 2.50
C GLU A 31 16.76 6.76 2.89
N MET A 32 17.18 7.98 3.23
CA MET A 32 16.29 9.04 3.65
C MET A 32 16.05 10.00 2.49
N VAL A 33 14.82 10.43 2.33
CA VAL A 33 14.45 11.50 1.40
C VAL A 33 13.95 12.71 2.19
N ARG A 34 14.48 13.88 1.85
CA ARG A 34 14.02 15.13 2.41
C ARG A 34 12.80 15.63 1.64
N LEU A 35 11.69 15.80 2.36
CA LEU A 35 10.48 16.35 1.77
C LEU A 35 10.58 17.89 1.70
N PRO A 36 9.88 18.52 0.73
CA PRO A 36 9.83 19.97 0.62
C PRO A 36 9.27 20.63 1.87
N PHE A 37 9.64 21.88 2.09
CA PHE A 37 9.23 22.71 3.23
C PHE A 37 9.61 22.08 4.57
N ASP A 38 8.83 22.31 5.62
CA ASP A 38 9.08 21.80 6.98
C ASP A 38 8.59 20.38 7.22
N ASN A 39 8.39 19.59 6.15
CA ASN A 39 7.89 18.21 6.26
C ASN A 39 8.98 17.20 6.70
N GLY A 40 10.22 17.64 6.81
CA GLY A 40 11.33 16.88 7.34
C GLY A 40 11.78 15.72 6.45
N GLU A 41 12.47 14.76 7.06
CA GLU A 41 13.00 13.60 6.37
C GLU A 41 12.12 12.37 6.58
N ARG A 42 12.04 11.50 5.57
CA ARG A 42 11.30 10.25 5.61
C ARG A 42 12.14 9.14 5.02
N PRO A 43 12.05 7.92 5.58
CA PRO A 43 12.75 6.78 5.02
C PRO A 43 12.13 6.31 3.71
N LEU A 44 12.97 5.93 2.76
CA LEU A 44 12.59 5.12 1.62
C LEU A 44 12.55 3.66 2.05
N VAL A 45 11.39 3.02 1.93
CA VAL A 45 11.21 1.63 2.31
C VAL A 45 10.75 0.79 1.13
N LYS A 46 11.29 -0.42 1.04
CA LYS A 46 10.87 -1.40 0.06
C LYS A 46 9.74 -2.25 0.65
N TYR A 47 8.55 -2.09 0.12
CA TYR A 47 7.42 -2.97 0.44
C TYR A 47 7.45 -4.19 -0.49
N PRO A 48 6.85 -5.36 -0.11
CA PRO A 48 6.77 -6.49 -1.02
C PRO A 48 6.23 -6.06 -2.39
N GLN A 49 6.91 -6.48 -3.48
CA GLN A 49 6.55 -6.16 -4.86
C GLN A 49 6.58 -4.66 -5.23
N LYS A 50 7.16 -3.81 -4.37
CA LYS A 50 7.35 -2.38 -4.63
C LYS A 50 8.83 -2.04 -4.71
N ARG A 51 9.17 -1.06 -5.56
CA ARG A 51 10.45 -0.34 -5.44
C ARG A 51 10.43 0.55 -4.18
N PRO A 52 11.56 1.15 -3.77
CA PRO A 52 11.56 2.04 -2.61
C PRO A 52 10.56 3.18 -2.74
N LEU A 53 9.70 3.34 -1.75
CA LEU A 53 8.70 4.40 -1.64
C LEU A 53 8.90 5.19 -0.33
N ILE A 54 8.44 6.43 -0.30
CA ILE A 54 8.54 7.31 0.86
C ILE A 54 7.52 6.84 1.91
N ARG A 55 7.99 6.45 3.10
CA ARG A 55 7.13 5.99 4.18
C ARG A 55 6.67 7.16 5.08
N HIS A 56 5.38 7.43 5.09
CA HIS A 56 4.77 8.36 6.05
C HIS A 56 4.35 7.64 7.33
N THR A 57 3.68 6.49 7.21
CA THR A 57 3.28 5.66 8.34
C THR A 57 3.48 4.18 8.01
N ALA A 58 3.75 3.37 9.05
CA ALA A 58 3.89 1.93 8.92
C ALA A 58 2.55 1.20 9.13
N ARG A 59 1.68 1.75 10.00
CA ARG A 59 0.40 1.14 10.36
C ARG A 59 -0.68 2.21 10.57
N PRO A 60 -1.71 2.27 9.73
CA PRO A 60 -1.81 1.58 8.44
C PRO A 60 -0.72 2.06 7.47
N PRO A 61 -0.28 1.23 6.52
CA PRO A 61 0.79 1.63 5.60
C PRO A 61 0.36 2.80 4.72
N GLN A 62 1.21 3.82 4.70
CA GLN A 62 1.07 4.98 3.83
C GLN A 62 2.41 5.24 3.18
N LEU A 63 2.49 4.91 1.90
CA LEU A 63 3.71 5.00 1.10
C LEU A 63 3.45 5.92 -0.08
N GLU A 64 4.29 6.92 -0.23
CA GLU A 64 4.21 7.91 -1.29
C GLU A 64 5.21 7.58 -2.40
N THR A 65 4.79 7.74 -3.65
CA THR A 65 5.66 7.63 -4.83
C THR A 65 6.68 8.77 -4.82
N PRO A 66 7.99 8.49 -4.89
CA PRO A 66 8.99 9.53 -5.06
C PRO A 66 8.73 10.33 -6.34
N PHE A 67 8.88 11.65 -6.27
CA PHE A 67 8.52 12.53 -7.39
C PHE A 67 9.36 12.25 -8.66
N SER A 68 10.58 11.75 -8.52
CA SER A 68 11.45 11.34 -9.62
C SER A 68 10.83 10.28 -10.53
N VAL A 69 9.95 9.42 -10.00
CA VAL A 69 9.26 8.38 -10.79
C VAL A 69 8.41 8.98 -11.91
N TYR A 70 7.82 10.15 -11.68
CA TYR A 70 7.00 10.83 -12.70
C TYR A 70 7.80 11.41 -13.87
N GLN A 71 9.13 11.48 -13.72
CA GLN A 71 10.03 11.86 -14.81
C GLN A 71 10.34 10.68 -15.73
N GLU A 72 10.12 9.45 -15.28
CA GLU A 72 10.43 8.25 -16.06
C GLU A 72 9.38 8.01 -17.17
N SER A 73 8.10 8.22 -16.85
CA SER A 73 6.99 7.94 -17.76
C SER A 73 5.71 8.66 -17.34
N LEU A 74 4.82 8.91 -18.31
CA LEU A 74 3.44 9.34 -18.05
C LEU A 74 2.66 8.30 -17.23
N LEU A 75 2.89 7.01 -17.47
CA LEU A 75 2.25 5.93 -16.73
C LEU A 75 3.14 5.54 -15.54
N THR A 76 2.58 5.63 -14.35
CA THR A 76 3.24 5.20 -13.11
C THR A 76 3.31 3.67 -13.08
N PRO A 77 4.51 3.07 -13.01
CA PRO A 77 4.63 1.62 -12.87
C PRO A 77 3.95 1.06 -11.62
N ASN A 78 3.40 -0.14 -11.70
CA ASN A 78 2.71 -0.78 -10.57
C ASN A 78 3.59 -0.90 -9.32
N ASP A 79 4.87 -1.18 -9.49
CA ASP A 79 5.84 -1.29 -8.40
C ASP A 79 6.15 0.06 -7.74
N ALA A 80 5.92 1.18 -8.44
CA ALA A 80 6.09 2.53 -7.94
C ALA A 80 4.77 3.22 -7.54
N PHE A 81 3.63 2.61 -7.78
CA PHE A 81 2.33 3.18 -7.42
C PHE A 81 2.21 3.35 -5.91
N PHE A 82 1.72 4.50 -5.44
CA PHE A 82 1.56 4.79 -4.02
C PHE A 82 0.68 3.75 -3.28
N VAL A 83 0.86 3.65 -1.99
CA VAL A 83 0.04 2.79 -1.11
C VAL A 83 -0.66 3.67 -0.09
N ARG A 84 -1.97 3.62 -0.08
CA ARG A 84 -2.78 4.33 0.91
C ARG A 84 -3.83 3.38 1.48
N TYR A 85 -3.54 2.87 2.65
CA TYR A 85 -4.47 2.08 3.42
C TYR A 85 -5.01 2.93 4.57
N HIS A 86 -6.34 3.05 4.70
CA HIS A 86 -6.95 3.98 5.64
C HIS A 86 -7.61 3.28 6.84
N LEU A 87 -7.97 2.02 6.70
CA LEU A 87 -8.60 1.27 7.77
C LEU A 87 -7.61 0.96 8.90
N ALA A 88 -8.10 1.01 10.14
CA ALA A 88 -7.30 0.81 11.37
C ALA A 88 -6.91 -0.66 11.60
N GLY A 89 -6.47 -1.36 10.61
CA GLY A 89 -6.09 -2.77 10.70
C GLY A 89 -4.91 -3.10 9.80
N SER A 90 -4.61 -4.37 9.71
CA SER A 90 -3.72 -4.88 8.69
C SER A 90 -4.42 -4.86 7.33
N PRO A 91 -3.69 -4.68 6.22
CA PRO A 91 -4.25 -4.94 4.90
C PRO A 91 -4.91 -6.32 4.85
N PRO A 92 -5.95 -6.51 4.03
CA PRO A 92 -6.60 -7.81 3.90
C PRO A 92 -5.55 -8.90 3.65
N PRO A 93 -5.66 -10.07 4.31
CA PRO A 93 -4.73 -11.17 4.05
C PRO A 93 -4.84 -11.60 2.58
N GLN A 94 -3.74 -12.07 2.02
CA GLN A 94 -3.69 -12.45 0.60
C GLN A 94 -4.72 -13.53 0.23
N SER A 95 -5.13 -14.36 1.19
CA SER A 95 -6.19 -15.35 1.02
C SER A 95 -7.54 -14.75 0.64
N VAL A 96 -7.83 -13.51 1.09
CA VAL A 96 -9.06 -12.78 0.76
C VAL A 96 -8.96 -12.12 -0.62
N LEU A 97 -7.74 -11.88 -1.11
CA LEU A 97 -7.47 -11.26 -2.41
C LEU A 97 -7.26 -12.29 -3.52
N ASN A 98 -7.77 -13.51 -3.36
CA ASN A 98 -7.65 -14.56 -4.36
C ASN A 98 -8.62 -14.29 -5.53
N PRO A 99 -8.13 -14.10 -6.77
CA PRO A 99 -8.97 -13.87 -7.95
C PRO A 99 -9.98 -14.98 -8.23
N GLU A 100 -9.65 -16.23 -7.90
CA GLU A 100 -10.52 -17.39 -8.14
C GLU A 100 -11.75 -17.38 -7.22
N THR A 101 -11.60 -16.92 -5.99
CA THR A 101 -12.67 -16.84 -5.00
C THR A 101 -13.37 -15.48 -4.98
N PHE A 102 -12.83 -14.49 -5.69
CA PHE A 102 -13.43 -13.15 -5.75
C PHE A 102 -14.85 -13.21 -6.30
N ARG A 103 -15.78 -12.48 -5.69
CA ARG A 103 -17.15 -12.33 -6.14
C ARG A 103 -17.59 -10.88 -6.05
N LEU A 104 -18.03 -10.33 -7.18
CA LEU A 104 -18.71 -9.05 -7.24
C LEU A 104 -20.21 -9.28 -7.09
N GLN A 105 -20.80 -8.72 -6.04
CA GLN A 105 -22.24 -8.78 -5.82
C GLN A 105 -22.90 -7.45 -6.21
N VAL A 106 -23.97 -7.53 -6.99
CA VAL A 106 -24.85 -6.40 -7.29
C VAL A 106 -26.20 -6.70 -6.66
N ARG A 107 -26.62 -5.87 -5.72
CA ARG A 107 -27.82 -6.06 -4.91
C ARG A 107 -28.50 -4.74 -4.59
N GLY A 108 -29.66 -4.79 -3.95
CA GLY A 108 -30.44 -3.61 -3.56
C GLY A 108 -31.54 -3.31 -4.57
N SER A 109 -31.61 -2.06 -5.05
CA SER A 109 -32.67 -1.62 -5.98
C SER A 109 -32.44 -2.13 -7.42
N VAL A 110 -32.42 -3.43 -7.60
CA VAL A 110 -32.29 -4.16 -8.86
C VAL A 110 -33.39 -5.20 -8.98
N GLN A 111 -33.85 -5.51 -10.20
CA GLN A 111 -34.80 -6.59 -10.42
C GLN A 111 -34.15 -7.96 -10.26
N THR A 112 -32.89 -8.06 -10.69
CA THR A 112 -32.16 -9.33 -10.73
C THR A 112 -30.83 -9.17 -10.02
N PRO A 113 -30.76 -9.44 -8.69
CA PRO A 113 -29.49 -9.49 -7.98
C PRO A 113 -28.53 -10.46 -8.65
N GLN A 114 -27.27 -10.06 -8.76
CA GLN A 114 -26.23 -10.81 -9.46
C GLN A 114 -25.03 -11.05 -8.58
N THR A 115 -24.36 -12.17 -8.81
CA THR A 115 -23.06 -12.47 -8.25
C THR A 115 -22.14 -12.94 -9.37
N TRP A 116 -21.08 -12.19 -9.62
CA TRP A 116 -20.17 -12.42 -10.73
C TRP A 116 -18.80 -12.90 -10.22
N SER A 117 -18.28 -13.98 -10.78
CA SER A 117 -16.85 -14.29 -10.66
C SER A 117 -16.05 -13.35 -11.54
N LEU A 118 -14.74 -13.24 -11.29
CA LEU A 118 -13.86 -12.46 -12.14
C LEU A 118 -13.80 -13.00 -13.57
N GLU A 119 -13.86 -14.33 -13.72
CA GLU A 119 -13.92 -15.02 -15.01
C GLU A 119 -15.21 -14.65 -15.76
N THR A 120 -16.37 -14.80 -15.11
CA THR A 120 -17.67 -14.44 -15.71
C THR A 120 -17.72 -12.97 -16.13
N LEU A 121 -17.14 -12.06 -15.34
CA LEU A 121 -17.05 -10.64 -15.73
C LEU A 121 -16.27 -10.46 -17.02
N LYS A 122 -15.13 -11.15 -17.17
CA LYS A 122 -14.29 -11.06 -18.37
C LYS A 122 -14.94 -11.68 -19.61
N GLU A 123 -15.70 -12.75 -19.44
CA GLU A 123 -16.37 -13.45 -20.55
C GLU A 123 -17.63 -12.74 -21.01
N LYS A 124 -18.42 -12.22 -20.07
CA LYS A 124 -19.76 -11.69 -20.35
C LYS A 124 -19.73 -10.24 -20.83
N PHE A 125 -18.76 -9.47 -20.43
CA PHE A 125 -18.72 -8.04 -20.70
C PHE A 125 -17.51 -7.64 -21.54
N GLU A 126 -17.69 -6.62 -22.38
CA GLU A 126 -16.61 -6.06 -23.17
C GLU A 126 -15.53 -5.50 -22.24
N SER A 127 -14.29 -5.90 -22.49
CA SER A 127 -13.13 -5.32 -21.80
C SER A 127 -12.76 -3.99 -22.43
N VAL A 128 -12.66 -2.96 -21.60
CA VAL A 128 -12.25 -1.60 -22.02
C VAL A 128 -11.00 -1.16 -21.28
N GLU A 129 -10.24 -0.27 -21.91
CA GLU A 129 -9.08 0.35 -21.29
C GLU A 129 -9.28 1.86 -21.20
N VAL A 130 -8.80 2.43 -20.10
CA VAL A 130 -8.77 3.87 -19.89
C VAL A 130 -7.47 4.27 -19.20
N VAL A 131 -6.84 5.33 -19.68
CA VAL A 131 -5.70 5.96 -18.99
C VAL A 131 -6.27 7.03 -18.08
N ALA A 132 -6.06 6.88 -16.79
CA ALA A 132 -6.60 7.80 -15.79
C ALA A 132 -5.71 7.86 -14.56
N VAL A 133 -5.77 9.02 -13.88
CA VAL A 133 -5.09 9.25 -12.61
C VAL A 133 -5.96 8.73 -11.46
N ASN A 134 -5.34 7.96 -10.59
CA ASN A 134 -5.85 7.69 -9.25
C ASN A 134 -5.10 8.58 -8.27
N GLN A 135 -5.81 9.35 -7.47
CA GLN A 135 -5.24 10.29 -6.53
C GLN A 135 -5.92 10.18 -5.17
N CYS A 136 -5.12 10.10 -4.11
CA CYS A 136 -5.63 10.22 -2.75
C CYS A 136 -6.10 11.65 -2.47
N SER A 137 -7.25 11.83 -1.84
CA SER A 137 -7.75 13.14 -1.43
C SER A 137 -6.79 13.89 -0.46
N GLY A 138 -5.91 13.16 0.22
CA GLY A 138 -4.86 13.72 1.08
C GLY A 138 -3.55 14.03 0.36
N ASN A 139 -3.49 13.89 -0.97
CA ASN A 139 -2.32 14.30 -1.73
C ASN A 139 -2.02 15.78 -1.51
N SER A 140 -0.74 16.14 -1.39
CA SER A 140 -0.29 17.51 -1.14
C SER A 140 -0.67 18.11 0.22
N ARG A 141 -1.14 17.30 1.16
CA ARG A 141 -1.52 17.79 2.51
C ARG A 141 -0.36 18.44 3.26
N GLY A 142 0.86 17.97 3.06
CA GLY A 142 2.05 18.52 3.68
C GLY A 142 2.37 19.97 3.32
N PHE A 143 1.68 20.54 2.33
CA PHE A 143 1.89 21.93 1.90
C PHE A 143 0.89 22.92 2.49
N PHE A 144 -0.05 22.45 3.31
CA PHE A 144 -1.00 23.37 3.98
C PHE A 144 -0.35 24.12 5.13
N GLN A 145 -0.64 25.41 5.22
CA GLN A 145 -0.25 26.31 6.30
C GLN A 145 -1.51 26.98 6.90
N PRO A 146 -1.84 26.79 8.18
CA PRO A 146 -1.20 25.88 9.13
C PRO A 146 -1.37 24.40 8.76
N GLN A 147 -0.51 23.55 9.28
CA GLN A 147 -0.62 22.10 9.06
C GLN A 147 -1.96 21.57 9.58
N ILE A 148 -2.62 20.73 8.78
CA ILE A 148 -3.86 20.07 9.15
C ILE A 148 -3.61 18.60 9.53
N PRO A 149 -4.43 17.97 10.40
CA PRO A 149 -4.25 16.59 10.83
C PRO A 149 -4.24 15.59 9.67
N GLY A 150 -3.47 14.53 9.81
CA GLY A 150 -3.35 13.43 8.86
C GLY A 150 -1.93 13.24 8.33
N GLY A 151 -1.75 12.30 7.40
CA GLY A 151 -0.45 12.06 6.77
C GLY A 151 0.01 13.28 5.96
N GLN A 152 1.22 13.75 6.26
CA GLN A 152 1.81 14.94 5.63
C GLN A 152 2.49 14.57 4.31
N SER A 153 1.71 14.12 3.34
CA SER A 153 2.21 13.72 2.03
C SER A 153 2.61 14.93 1.18
N GLY A 154 3.62 14.74 0.34
CA GLY A 154 3.91 15.63 -0.77
C GLY A 154 2.94 15.40 -1.93
N HIS A 155 3.44 15.44 -3.17
CA HIS A 155 2.63 15.26 -4.38
C HIS A 155 2.55 13.81 -4.88
N GLY A 156 3.15 12.85 -4.18
CA GLY A 156 3.32 11.48 -4.65
C GLY A 156 2.20 10.51 -4.28
N ASN A 157 1.11 10.95 -3.64
CA ASN A 157 -0.06 10.12 -3.40
C ASN A 157 -1.02 10.13 -4.59
N MET A 158 -0.48 9.96 -5.77
CA MET A 158 -1.21 9.82 -7.02
C MET A 158 -0.45 8.87 -7.96
N GLY A 159 -1.11 8.43 -9.02
CA GLY A 159 -0.50 7.67 -10.08
C GLY A 159 -1.40 7.63 -11.30
N CYS A 160 -0.81 7.75 -12.48
CA CYS A 160 -1.50 7.57 -13.75
C CYS A 160 -1.31 6.14 -14.21
N ALA A 161 -2.38 5.42 -14.47
CA ALA A 161 -2.30 4.05 -14.93
C ALA A 161 -3.23 3.77 -16.12
N ARG A 162 -2.90 2.75 -16.87
CA ARG A 162 -3.79 2.12 -17.84
C ARG A 162 -4.64 1.11 -17.12
N TRP A 163 -5.88 1.48 -16.90
CA TRP A 163 -6.87 0.63 -16.24
C TRP A 163 -7.58 -0.23 -17.27
N ARG A 164 -7.68 -1.52 -17.01
CA ARG A 164 -8.42 -2.46 -17.83
C ARG A 164 -9.51 -3.13 -17.01
N GLY A 165 -10.72 -3.15 -17.52
CA GLY A 165 -11.85 -3.75 -16.83
C GLY A 165 -13.12 -3.73 -17.68
N VAL A 166 -14.24 -3.95 -17.02
CA VAL A 166 -15.59 -3.89 -17.64
C VAL A 166 -16.28 -2.60 -17.22
N ARG A 167 -17.13 -2.07 -18.09
CA ARG A 167 -17.87 -0.85 -17.74
C ARG A 167 -18.88 -1.12 -16.62
N LEU A 168 -18.86 -0.32 -15.59
CA LEU A 168 -19.84 -0.38 -14.51
C LEU A 168 -21.28 -0.27 -15.05
N ALA A 169 -21.50 0.58 -16.03
CA ALA A 169 -22.82 0.74 -16.67
C ALA A 169 -23.37 -0.57 -17.23
N ASP A 170 -22.52 -1.41 -17.84
CA ASP A 170 -22.94 -2.68 -18.43
C ASP A 170 -23.27 -3.71 -17.34
N VAL A 171 -22.49 -3.74 -16.25
CA VAL A 171 -22.74 -4.58 -15.08
C VAL A 171 -24.07 -4.22 -14.41
N LEU A 172 -24.32 -2.93 -14.22
CA LEU A 172 -25.56 -2.44 -13.63
C LEU A 172 -26.78 -2.70 -14.54
N LYS A 173 -26.63 -2.50 -15.85
CA LYS A 173 -27.66 -2.81 -16.83
C LYS A 173 -28.04 -4.29 -16.82
N ALA A 174 -27.06 -5.19 -16.71
CA ALA A 174 -27.30 -6.63 -16.61
C ALA A 174 -28.06 -7.05 -15.34
N SER A 175 -28.08 -6.20 -14.31
CA SER A 175 -28.82 -6.41 -13.06
C SER A 175 -30.22 -5.82 -13.09
N ASN A 176 -30.63 -5.16 -14.19
CA ASN A 176 -31.92 -4.51 -14.36
C ASN A 176 -32.26 -3.54 -13.20
N LEU A 177 -31.62 -2.37 -13.22
CA LEU A 177 -31.86 -1.31 -12.21
C LEU A 177 -33.35 -0.96 -12.15
N LEU A 178 -33.86 -0.82 -10.94
CA LEU A 178 -35.21 -0.30 -10.73
C LEU A 178 -35.27 1.21 -11.03
N PRO A 179 -36.40 1.76 -11.52
CA PRO A 179 -36.49 3.19 -11.90
C PRO A 179 -36.13 4.19 -10.77
N GLN A 180 -36.34 3.79 -9.51
CA GLN A 180 -36.02 4.60 -8.34
C GLN A 180 -34.53 4.59 -7.96
N SER A 181 -33.69 3.74 -8.58
CA SER A 181 -32.25 3.68 -8.30
C SER A 181 -31.57 4.98 -8.73
N LYS A 182 -30.98 5.71 -7.78
CA LYS A 182 -30.34 7.01 -8.01
C LYS A 182 -28.86 7.03 -7.65
N GLN A 183 -28.41 6.06 -6.87
CA GLN A 183 -27.05 6.03 -6.33
C GLN A 183 -26.53 4.60 -6.32
N VAL A 184 -25.20 4.46 -6.37
CA VAL A 184 -24.50 3.20 -6.19
C VAL A 184 -23.63 3.33 -4.96
N LEU A 185 -23.80 2.40 -4.01
CA LEU A 185 -22.92 2.24 -2.87
C LEU A 185 -21.91 1.14 -3.20
N PHE A 186 -20.62 1.46 -3.04
CA PHE A 186 -19.55 0.48 -3.13
C PHE A 186 -19.16 0.05 -1.73
N ASP A 187 -19.19 -1.26 -1.49
CA ASP A 187 -18.76 -1.88 -0.24
C ASP A 187 -17.55 -2.75 -0.56
N GLY A 188 -16.47 -2.52 0.17
CA GLY A 188 -15.21 -3.23 -0.01
C GLY A 188 -15.04 -4.37 1.00
N LEU A 189 -13.89 -5.07 0.91
CA LEU A 189 -13.48 -6.14 1.81
C LEU A 189 -12.99 -5.60 3.14
#